data_dad17c2a810bac75309573b2eaba319f
#
_entry.id   dad17c2a810bac75309573b2eaba319f
#
_cell.length_a   1.000
_cell.length_b   1.000
_cell.length_c   1.000
_cell.angle_alpha   90.00
_cell.angle_beta   90.00
_cell.angle_gamma   90.00
#
_symmetry.space_group_name_H-M   'P 1'
#
loop_
_entity.id
_entity.type
_entity.pdbx_description
1 polymer ?
#
loop_
_entity_poly.entity_id
_entity_poly.type
_entity_poly.pdbx_seq_one_letter_code
_entity_poly.pdbx_strand_id
1 'polypeptide(L)'
;MAPSRLSKPGWKILGGLLLVGGLWYGLPRLVGGMEFFRVQRVEIRGVVNARAEALARMLPVQQGRSIFEDLRPVRAAVETLPGIEWVGVGRRLPGTVVVTVRESRPVALVMRRGRLQLVSDRGEALPFDPTVAAPDLPVIEAADSLVARFLTRVQATDPTFFSRIVSVRRVGGDVVVVVEGQRYWFRPDAGAEVMRAVAVVVRDLEQKGRRWAELDARFAGQVVIRWEAA
;
A
#
# COMPACT_ATOMS: atom_id res chain seq x y z
N MET A 1 -65.21 6.19 -49.02
CA MET A 1 -64.69 5.80 -47.70
C MET A 1 -63.50 4.88 -47.96
N ALA A 2 -62.26 5.38 -47.87
CA ALA A 2 -61.06 4.57 -48.08
C ALA A 2 -60.45 4.23 -46.70
N PRO A 3 -60.07 2.97 -46.43
CA PRO A 3 -59.47 2.61 -45.13
C PRO A 3 -58.00 3.09 -45.12
N SER A 4 -57.69 3.84 -44.07
CA SER A 4 -56.34 4.28 -43.78
C SER A 4 -55.43 3.10 -43.41
N ARG A 5 -54.40 2.87 -44.21
CA ARG A 5 -53.33 1.92 -43.88
C ARG A 5 -52.46 2.53 -42.74
N LEU A 6 -52.66 2.08 -41.51
CA LEU A 6 -51.69 2.33 -40.47
C LEU A 6 -50.39 1.59 -40.82
N SER A 7 -49.38 2.34 -41.21
CA SER A 7 -48.02 1.85 -41.29
C SER A 7 -47.51 1.55 -39.90
N LYS A 8 -47.13 0.30 -39.63
CA LYS A 8 -46.58 -0.16 -38.33
C LYS A 8 -45.05 -0.01 -38.34
N PRO A 9 -44.46 1.12 -37.90
CA PRO A 9 -43.03 1.22 -37.78
C PRO A 9 -42.44 0.46 -36.58
N GLY A 10 -43.31 0.10 -35.59
CA GLY A 10 -42.87 -0.52 -34.34
C GLY A 10 -42.16 -1.87 -34.45
N TRP A 11 -42.56 -2.70 -35.43
CA TRP A 11 -41.94 -4.01 -35.68
C TRP A 11 -40.45 -3.90 -36.10
N LYS A 12 -40.09 -2.94 -36.94
CA LYS A 12 -38.69 -2.74 -37.37
C LYS A 12 -37.83 -2.28 -36.23
N ILE A 13 -38.35 -1.44 -35.34
CA ILE A 13 -37.64 -0.95 -34.14
C ILE A 13 -37.48 -2.09 -33.13
N LEU A 14 -38.54 -2.87 -32.91
CA LEU A 14 -38.51 -4.04 -32.00
C LEU A 14 -37.51 -5.12 -32.51
N GLY A 15 -37.52 -5.40 -33.81
CA GLY A 15 -36.58 -6.30 -34.47
C GLY A 15 -35.13 -5.83 -34.35
N GLY A 16 -34.87 -4.52 -34.50
CA GLY A 16 -33.57 -3.92 -34.31
C GLY A 16 -33.05 -4.03 -32.85
N LEU A 17 -33.93 -3.77 -31.89
CA LEU A 17 -33.59 -3.90 -30.46
C LEU A 17 -33.30 -5.36 -30.05
N LEU A 18 -34.06 -6.31 -30.56
CA LEU A 18 -33.82 -7.75 -30.32
C LEU A 18 -32.52 -8.22 -31.00
N LEU A 19 -32.20 -7.71 -32.17
CA LEU A 19 -30.94 -8.01 -32.87
C LEU A 19 -29.75 -7.45 -32.13
N VAL A 20 -29.80 -6.19 -31.69
CA VAL A 20 -28.73 -5.55 -30.89
C VAL A 20 -28.62 -6.23 -29.53
N GLY A 21 -29.74 -6.54 -28.84
CA GLY A 21 -29.73 -7.28 -27.60
C GLY A 21 -29.18 -8.70 -27.72
N GLY A 22 -29.58 -9.41 -28.80
CA GLY A 22 -29.05 -10.74 -29.12
C GLY A 22 -27.56 -10.74 -29.46
N LEU A 23 -27.12 -9.75 -30.20
CA LEU A 23 -25.69 -9.56 -30.50
C LEU A 23 -24.90 -9.23 -29.22
N TRP A 24 -25.42 -8.32 -28.39
CA TRP A 24 -24.79 -7.92 -27.15
C TRP A 24 -24.66 -9.07 -26.13
N TYR A 25 -25.65 -9.95 -26.07
CA TYR A 25 -25.69 -11.05 -25.11
C TYR A 25 -25.13 -12.36 -25.66
N GLY A 26 -25.27 -12.61 -26.97
CA GLY A 26 -24.87 -13.84 -27.65
C GLY A 26 -23.42 -13.83 -28.13
N LEU A 27 -22.94 -12.67 -28.63
CA LEU A 27 -21.59 -12.55 -29.15
C LEU A 27 -20.49 -12.88 -28.12
N PRO A 28 -20.54 -12.38 -26.86
CA PRO A 28 -19.53 -12.74 -25.85
C PRO A 28 -19.53 -14.23 -25.49
N ARG A 29 -20.68 -14.90 -25.57
CA ARG A 29 -20.80 -16.33 -25.28
C ARG A 29 -20.25 -17.20 -26.41
N LEU A 30 -20.51 -16.82 -27.66
CA LEU A 30 -19.96 -17.50 -28.84
C LEU A 30 -18.45 -17.30 -28.95
N VAL A 31 -18.00 -16.06 -28.76
CA VAL A 31 -16.58 -15.70 -28.84
C VAL A 31 -15.81 -16.27 -27.64
N GLY A 32 -16.43 -16.36 -26.45
CA GLY A 32 -15.81 -16.92 -25.23
C GLY A 32 -15.50 -18.41 -25.32
N GLY A 33 -16.11 -19.15 -26.25
CA GLY A 33 -15.82 -20.58 -26.55
C GLY A 33 -14.61 -20.78 -27.47
N MET A 34 -14.16 -19.74 -28.18
CA MET A 34 -13.02 -19.85 -29.12
C MET A 34 -11.71 -19.97 -28.34
N GLU A 35 -10.82 -20.85 -28.79
CA GLU A 35 -9.48 -21.02 -28.19
C GLU A 35 -8.66 -19.73 -28.17
N PHE A 36 -8.89 -18.84 -29.11
CA PHE A 36 -8.27 -17.54 -29.23
C PHE A 36 -8.54 -16.63 -27.99
N PHE A 37 -9.71 -16.76 -27.34
CA PHE A 37 -10.11 -15.96 -26.16
C PHE A 37 -9.98 -16.75 -24.86
N ARG A 38 -9.14 -17.77 -24.83
CA ARG A 38 -8.80 -18.48 -23.59
C ARG A 38 -7.65 -17.79 -22.86
N VAL A 39 -7.63 -17.87 -21.55
CA VAL A 39 -6.52 -17.36 -20.72
C VAL A 39 -5.25 -18.12 -21.06
N GLN A 40 -4.31 -17.45 -21.66
CA GLN A 40 -3.00 -17.98 -22.05
C GLN A 40 -1.91 -17.47 -21.11
N ARG A 41 -2.08 -16.25 -20.56
CA ARG A 41 -1.07 -15.59 -19.75
C ARG A 41 -1.70 -14.82 -18.59
N VAL A 42 -1.01 -14.87 -17.45
CA VAL A 42 -1.27 -13.98 -16.31
C VAL A 42 -0.08 -13.05 -16.19
N GLU A 43 -0.32 -11.75 -16.22
CA GLU A 43 0.69 -10.71 -16.07
C GLU A 43 0.48 -10.00 -14.72
N ILE A 44 1.50 -10.00 -13.88
CA ILE A 44 1.47 -9.33 -12.58
C ILE A 44 2.33 -8.08 -12.69
N ARG A 45 1.78 -6.95 -12.24
CA ARG A 45 2.43 -5.62 -12.27
C ARG A 45 2.44 -4.99 -10.88
N GLY A 46 3.43 -4.12 -10.65
CA GLY A 46 3.53 -3.33 -9.42
C GLY A 46 4.10 -4.09 -8.22
N VAL A 47 4.64 -5.28 -8.44
CA VAL A 47 5.38 -6.04 -7.44
C VAL A 47 6.78 -5.46 -7.33
N VAL A 48 7.22 -5.16 -6.11
CA VAL A 48 8.54 -4.61 -5.79
C VAL A 48 9.29 -5.55 -4.85
N ASN A 49 8.67 -5.96 -3.75
CA ASN A 49 9.26 -6.76 -2.69
C ASN A 49 8.76 -8.20 -2.66
N ALA A 50 7.54 -8.45 -3.13
CA ALA A 50 7.00 -9.80 -3.26
C ALA A 50 7.58 -10.51 -4.50
N ARG A 51 7.48 -11.84 -4.52
CA ARG A 51 7.87 -12.62 -5.69
C ARG A 51 6.66 -12.80 -6.59
N ALA A 52 6.72 -12.25 -7.80
CA ALA A 52 5.62 -12.31 -8.78
C ALA A 52 5.19 -13.76 -9.07
N GLU A 53 6.15 -14.72 -9.14
CA GLU A 53 5.86 -16.14 -9.38
C GLU A 53 5.13 -16.79 -8.20
N ALA A 54 5.40 -16.35 -6.97
CA ALA A 54 4.70 -16.84 -5.78
C ALA A 54 3.26 -16.33 -5.76
N LEU A 55 3.06 -15.04 -6.10
CA LEU A 55 1.73 -14.46 -6.29
C LEU A 55 0.96 -15.20 -7.40
N ALA A 56 1.57 -15.41 -8.56
CA ALA A 56 0.92 -16.09 -9.68
C ALA A 56 0.40 -17.49 -9.34
N ARG A 57 1.13 -18.23 -8.50
CA ARG A 57 0.73 -19.58 -8.05
C ARG A 57 -0.46 -19.57 -7.10
N MET A 58 -0.70 -18.47 -6.38
CA MET A 58 -1.81 -18.34 -5.43
C MET A 58 -3.10 -17.85 -6.11
N LEU A 59 -3.02 -17.38 -7.37
CA LEU A 59 -4.18 -16.87 -8.07
C LEU A 59 -5.10 -17.99 -8.52
N PRO A 60 -6.42 -17.89 -8.30
CA PRO A 60 -7.41 -18.84 -8.80
C PRO A 60 -7.68 -18.60 -10.30
N VAL A 61 -6.63 -18.44 -11.10
CA VAL A 61 -6.71 -18.29 -12.56
C VAL A 61 -6.28 -19.58 -13.21
N GLN A 62 -7.20 -20.23 -13.90
CA GLN A 62 -6.92 -21.45 -14.64
C GLN A 62 -6.63 -21.09 -16.12
N GLN A 63 -5.47 -21.52 -16.61
CA GLN A 63 -5.18 -21.42 -18.05
C GLN A 63 -6.17 -22.27 -18.85
N GLY A 64 -6.51 -21.79 -20.06
CA GLY A 64 -7.47 -22.47 -20.92
C GLY A 64 -8.94 -22.14 -20.67
N ARG A 65 -9.29 -21.44 -19.59
CA ARG A 65 -10.65 -20.93 -19.35
C ARG A 65 -10.90 -19.65 -20.14
N SER A 66 -12.17 -19.28 -20.29
CA SER A 66 -12.55 -18.08 -21.04
C SER A 66 -12.02 -16.81 -20.37
N ILE A 67 -11.44 -15.90 -21.16
CA ILE A 67 -11.01 -14.58 -20.67
C ILE A 67 -12.18 -13.74 -20.15
N PHE A 68 -13.42 -14.07 -20.53
CA PHE A 68 -14.63 -13.34 -20.15
C PHE A 68 -15.23 -13.82 -18.82
N GLU A 69 -14.63 -14.83 -18.16
CA GLU A 69 -15.06 -15.28 -16.84
C GLU A 69 -14.94 -14.16 -15.79
N ASP A 70 -15.71 -14.31 -14.72
CA ASP A 70 -15.68 -13.36 -13.61
C ASP A 70 -14.31 -13.33 -12.93
N LEU A 71 -13.71 -12.15 -12.86
CA LEU A 71 -12.41 -11.92 -12.21
C LEU A 71 -12.53 -11.48 -10.75
N ARG A 72 -13.74 -11.33 -10.20
CA ARG A 72 -13.94 -10.98 -8.77
C ARG A 72 -13.30 -11.96 -7.81
N PRO A 73 -13.34 -13.30 -8.04
CA PRO A 73 -12.63 -14.25 -7.18
C PRO A 73 -11.11 -14.06 -7.19
N VAL A 74 -10.54 -13.70 -8.35
CA VAL A 74 -9.11 -13.41 -8.48
C VAL A 74 -8.75 -12.18 -7.67
N ARG A 75 -9.53 -11.12 -7.79
CA ARG A 75 -9.34 -9.89 -7.03
C ARG A 75 -9.43 -10.16 -5.52
N ALA A 76 -10.49 -10.83 -5.07
CA ALA A 76 -10.69 -11.14 -3.66
C ALA A 76 -9.53 -11.97 -3.08
N ALA A 77 -9.02 -12.95 -3.82
CA ALA A 77 -7.88 -13.77 -3.40
C ALA A 77 -6.61 -12.93 -3.19
N VAL A 78 -6.36 -11.94 -4.05
CA VAL A 78 -5.17 -11.06 -3.93
C VAL A 78 -5.36 -10.04 -2.80
N GLU A 79 -6.56 -9.50 -2.62
CA GLU A 79 -6.89 -8.54 -1.54
C GLU A 79 -6.65 -9.11 -0.13
N THR A 80 -6.74 -10.44 0.02
CA THR A 80 -6.49 -11.10 1.32
C THR A 80 -5.01 -11.38 1.59
N LEU A 81 -4.13 -11.15 0.62
CA LEU A 81 -2.70 -11.42 0.80
C LEU A 81 -2.04 -10.35 1.67
N PRO A 82 -1.26 -10.76 2.69
CA PRO A 82 -0.58 -9.80 3.54
C PRO A 82 0.46 -9.00 2.74
N GLY A 83 0.54 -7.71 3.01
CA GLY A 83 1.47 -6.82 2.31
C GLY A 83 0.93 -6.25 0.99
N ILE A 84 -0.31 -6.52 0.61
CA ILE A 84 -0.98 -5.89 -0.51
C ILE A 84 -1.92 -4.80 0.01
N GLU A 85 -1.70 -3.57 -0.43
CA GLU A 85 -2.52 -2.41 -0.08
C GLU A 85 -3.70 -2.24 -1.03
N TRP A 86 -3.49 -2.54 -2.31
CA TRP A 86 -4.50 -2.37 -3.36
C TRP A 86 -4.28 -3.34 -4.50
N VAL A 87 -5.36 -3.79 -5.12
CA VAL A 87 -5.33 -4.64 -6.30
C VAL A 87 -6.33 -4.21 -7.36
N GLY A 88 -5.87 -4.18 -8.60
CA GLY A 88 -6.68 -4.05 -9.80
C GLY A 88 -6.54 -5.30 -10.67
N VAL A 89 -7.67 -5.85 -11.13
CA VAL A 89 -7.66 -7.00 -12.05
C VAL A 89 -8.36 -6.59 -13.34
N GLY A 90 -7.68 -6.78 -14.45
CA GLY A 90 -8.17 -6.44 -15.77
C GLY A 90 -7.89 -7.51 -16.80
N ARG A 91 -8.36 -7.27 -18.02
CA ARG A 91 -8.15 -8.14 -19.18
C ARG A 91 -7.42 -7.38 -20.25
N ARG A 92 -6.48 -8.04 -20.90
CA ARG A 92 -5.89 -7.60 -22.17
C ARG A 92 -6.12 -8.69 -23.18
N LEU A 93 -7.03 -8.41 -24.12
CA LEU A 93 -7.37 -9.35 -25.17
C LEU A 93 -6.14 -9.68 -26.04
N PRO A 94 -6.07 -10.89 -26.62
CA PRO A 94 -7.13 -11.90 -26.62
C PRO A 94 -7.14 -12.81 -25.36
N GLY A 95 -6.03 -13.05 -24.67
CA GLY A 95 -5.91 -14.09 -23.66
C GLY A 95 -5.06 -13.75 -22.44
N THR A 96 -4.90 -12.47 -22.08
CA THR A 96 -4.08 -12.08 -20.91
C THR A 96 -4.92 -11.50 -19.79
N VAL A 97 -4.81 -12.08 -18.61
CA VAL A 97 -5.31 -11.48 -17.36
C VAL A 97 -4.19 -10.63 -16.76
N VAL A 98 -4.47 -9.36 -16.48
CA VAL A 98 -3.52 -8.42 -15.89
C VAL A 98 -3.92 -8.16 -14.44
N VAL A 99 -3.03 -8.49 -13.51
CA VAL A 99 -3.20 -8.22 -12.08
C VAL A 99 -2.20 -7.14 -11.70
N THR A 100 -2.71 -5.97 -11.34
CA THR A 100 -1.89 -4.85 -10.87
C THR A 100 -2.03 -4.76 -9.36
N VAL A 101 -0.91 -4.81 -8.64
CA VAL A 101 -0.88 -4.70 -7.19
C VAL A 101 -0.13 -3.45 -6.76
N ARG A 102 -0.48 -2.92 -5.60
CA ARG A 102 0.31 -1.96 -4.86
C ARG A 102 0.62 -2.58 -3.51
N GLU A 103 1.91 -2.74 -3.25
CA GLU A 103 2.39 -3.27 -1.98
C GLU A 103 2.34 -2.21 -0.88
N SER A 104 2.12 -2.67 0.35
CA SER A 104 2.24 -1.83 1.55
C SER A 104 3.70 -1.39 1.72
N ARG A 105 3.88 -0.12 2.04
CA ARG A 105 5.23 0.46 2.24
C ARG A 105 5.75 0.09 3.63
N PRO A 106 6.96 -0.46 3.72
CA PRO A 106 7.60 -0.66 5.00
C PRO A 106 8.07 0.68 5.59
N VAL A 107 7.88 0.88 6.89
CA VAL A 107 8.30 2.09 7.61
C VAL A 107 9.17 1.79 8.83
N ALA A 108 9.22 0.53 9.26
CA ALA A 108 10.02 0.10 10.40
C ALA A 108 10.39 -1.38 10.31
N LEU A 109 11.32 -1.77 11.16
CA LEU A 109 11.69 -3.16 11.45
C LEU A 109 11.28 -3.52 12.87
N VAL A 110 10.81 -4.74 13.08
CA VAL A 110 10.52 -5.30 14.40
C VAL A 110 11.23 -6.62 14.60
N MET A 111 11.80 -6.85 15.78
CA MET A 111 12.34 -8.15 16.13
C MET A 111 11.21 -9.06 16.63
N ARG A 112 10.92 -10.14 15.91
CA ARG A 112 9.90 -11.10 16.29
C ARG A 112 10.47 -12.52 16.22
N ARG A 113 10.43 -13.23 17.34
CA ARG A 113 10.95 -14.60 17.44
C ARG A 113 12.40 -14.76 16.91
N GLY A 114 13.26 -13.79 17.21
CA GLY A 114 14.66 -13.79 16.79
C GLY A 114 14.90 -13.46 15.31
N ARG A 115 13.89 -12.98 14.59
CA ARG A 115 14.00 -12.55 13.18
C ARG A 115 13.49 -11.12 13.00
N LEU A 116 14.16 -10.36 12.16
CA LEU A 116 13.69 -9.04 11.73
C LEU A 116 12.52 -9.23 10.77
N GLN A 117 11.46 -8.47 10.98
CA GLN A 117 10.30 -8.39 10.10
C GLN A 117 10.03 -6.92 9.77
N LEU A 118 9.62 -6.66 8.55
CA LEU A 118 9.15 -5.35 8.13
C LEU A 118 7.76 -5.05 8.69
N VAL A 119 7.53 -3.78 9.00
CA VAL A 119 6.25 -3.27 9.48
C VAL A 119 5.75 -2.20 8.53
N SER A 120 4.50 -2.30 8.11
CA SER A 120 3.82 -1.35 7.23
C SER A 120 3.52 -0.02 7.95
N ASP A 121 3.12 0.98 7.18
CA ASP A 121 2.57 2.25 7.65
C ASP A 121 1.31 2.11 8.52
N ARG A 122 0.65 0.93 8.47
CA ARG A 122 -0.50 0.56 9.32
C ARG A 122 -0.11 -0.18 10.60
N GLY A 123 1.17 -0.51 10.78
CA GLY A 123 1.66 -1.27 11.91
C GLY A 123 1.52 -2.79 11.76
N GLU A 124 1.28 -3.28 10.54
CA GLU A 124 1.14 -4.70 10.23
C GLU A 124 2.49 -5.30 9.82
N ALA A 125 2.75 -6.54 10.25
CA ALA A 125 3.94 -7.25 9.81
C ALA A 125 3.84 -7.64 8.32
N LEU A 126 4.88 -7.31 7.55
CA LEU A 126 4.96 -7.60 6.12
C LEU A 126 5.74 -8.90 5.86
N PRO A 127 5.33 -9.71 4.87
CA PRO A 127 5.97 -10.98 4.53
C PRO A 127 7.21 -10.81 3.64
N PHE A 128 7.74 -9.60 3.51
CA PHE A 128 8.88 -9.32 2.64
C PHE A 128 10.21 -9.58 3.34
N ASP A 129 11.26 -9.85 2.55
CA ASP A 129 12.61 -10.02 3.07
C ASP A 129 13.19 -8.64 3.48
N PRO A 130 13.50 -8.43 4.77
CA PRO A 130 14.01 -7.14 5.22
C PRO A 130 15.37 -6.77 4.62
N THR A 131 16.19 -7.75 4.24
CA THR A 131 17.52 -7.52 3.66
C THR A 131 17.47 -6.96 2.25
N VAL A 132 16.35 -7.20 1.54
CA VAL A 132 16.14 -6.74 0.16
C VAL A 132 15.26 -5.50 0.13
N ALA A 133 14.20 -5.49 0.96
CA ALA A 133 13.14 -4.49 0.83
C ALA A 133 13.47 -3.14 1.48
N ALA A 134 14.21 -3.09 2.59
CA ALA A 134 14.56 -1.82 3.24
C ALA A 134 15.61 -2.00 4.36
N PRO A 135 16.92 -1.96 4.07
CA PRO A 135 17.96 -2.15 5.06
C PRO A 135 18.05 -1.03 6.11
N ASP A 136 17.63 0.21 5.76
CA ASP A 136 17.86 1.43 6.56
C ASP A 136 16.61 1.92 7.30
N LEU A 137 15.72 1.02 7.70
CA LEU A 137 14.54 1.38 8.48
C LEU A 137 14.80 1.33 9.99
N PRO A 138 14.16 2.22 10.78
CA PRO A 138 14.26 2.21 12.22
C PRO A 138 13.71 0.91 12.83
N VAL A 139 14.31 0.46 13.93
CA VAL A 139 13.82 -0.70 14.68
C VAL A 139 12.78 -0.24 15.70
N ILE A 140 11.65 -0.94 15.78
CA ILE A 140 10.60 -0.72 16.78
C ILE A 140 10.48 -1.93 17.72
N GLU A 141 10.07 -1.68 18.96
CA GLU A 141 9.91 -2.72 19.98
C GLU A 141 8.81 -3.73 19.63
N ALA A 142 7.69 -3.22 19.12
CA ALA A 142 6.53 -4.01 18.73
C ALA A 142 5.87 -3.41 17.50
N ALA A 143 5.19 -4.24 16.72
CA ALA A 143 4.32 -3.79 15.64
C ALA A 143 3.15 -2.98 16.23
N ASP A 144 3.20 -1.67 16.07
CA ASP A 144 2.26 -0.71 16.65
C ASP A 144 1.82 0.29 15.58
N SER A 145 0.51 0.37 15.36
CA SER A 145 -0.06 1.23 14.33
C SER A 145 0.10 2.73 14.61
N LEU A 146 0.26 3.11 15.87
CA LEU A 146 0.46 4.48 16.28
C LEU A 146 1.90 4.92 15.99
N VAL A 147 2.88 4.07 16.32
CA VAL A 147 4.30 4.28 15.99
C VAL A 147 4.49 4.28 14.48
N ALA A 148 3.87 3.35 13.76
CA ALA A 148 3.97 3.26 12.30
C ALA A 148 3.44 4.53 11.62
N ARG A 149 2.26 5.01 12.02
CA ARG A 149 1.70 6.28 11.51
C ARG A 149 2.54 7.49 11.86
N PHE A 150 3.13 7.53 13.06
CA PHE A 150 4.08 8.57 13.43
C PHE A 150 5.30 8.55 12.49
N LEU A 151 5.93 7.39 12.29
CA LEU A 151 7.08 7.23 11.40
C LEU A 151 6.75 7.60 9.95
N THR A 152 5.57 7.24 9.45
CA THR A 152 5.10 7.63 8.11
C THR A 152 5.04 9.15 7.96
N ARG A 153 4.54 9.86 8.99
CA ARG A 153 4.52 11.34 8.97
C ARG A 153 5.92 11.93 9.03
N VAL A 154 6.79 11.39 9.89
CA VAL A 154 8.19 11.83 9.97
C VAL A 154 8.88 11.66 8.62
N GLN A 155 8.75 10.50 7.99
CA GLN A 155 9.33 10.21 6.67
C GLN A 155 8.83 11.18 5.59
N ALA A 156 7.55 11.53 5.63
CA ALA A 156 6.95 12.47 4.66
C ALA A 156 7.37 13.93 4.91
N THR A 157 7.65 14.30 6.17
CA THR A 157 7.93 15.68 6.57
C THR A 157 9.42 16.01 6.57
N ASP A 158 10.24 15.09 7.09
CA ASP A 158 11.68 15.22 7.20
C ASP A 158 12.35 13.85 6.94
N PRO A 159 12.56 13.51 5.65
CA PRO A 159 13.23 12.26 5.27
C PRO A 159 14.67 12.16 5.80
N THR A 160 15.36 13.29 5.98
CA THR A 160 16.73 13.33 6.50
C THR A 160 16.76 12.95 7.98
N PHE A 161 15.86 13.49 8.78
CA PHE A 161 15.72 13.08 10.17
C PHE A 161 15.30 11.60 10.26
N PHE A 162 14.35 11.18 9.42
CA PHE A 162 13.89 9.79 9.38
C PHE A 162 15.04 8.81 9.14
N SER A 163 15.94 9.08 8.19
CA SER A 163 17.05 8.18 7.85
C SER A 163 18.10 8.05 8.97
N ARG A 164 18.12 8.97 9.93
CA ARG A 164 19.03 8.94 11.10
C ARG A 164 18.40 8.20 12.29
N ILE A 165 17.13 7.85 12.24
CA ILE A 165 16.45 7.16 13.34
C ILE A 165 16.96 5.73 13.47
N VAL A 166 17.52 5.40 14.61
CA VAL A 166 18.01 4.04 14.93
C VAL A 166 16.88 3.19 15.50
N SER A 167 16.14 3.72 16.46
CA SER A 167 15.05 2.98 17.08
C SER A 167 13.92 3.88 17.55
N VAL A 168 12.73 3.28 17.64
CA VAL A 168 11.53 3.97 18.15
C VAL A 168 10.78 3.04 19.06
N ARG A 169 10.30 3.58 20.17
CA ARG A 169 9.47 2.85 21.12
C ARG A 169 8.29 3.68 21.59
N ARG A 170 7.26 3.01 22.00
CA ARG A 170 6.12 3.64 22.69
C ARG A 170 6.35 3.64 24.20
N VAL A 171 6.15 4.78 24.83
CA VAL A 171 6.23 4.91 26.30
C VAL A 171 4.93 5.58 26.77
N GLY A 172 4.05 4.78 27.37
CA GLY A 172 2.70 5.26 27.72
C GLY A 172 1.92 5.69 26.49
N GLY A 173 1.52 6.95 26.47
CA GLY A 173 0.84 7.58 25.33
C GLY A 173 1.76 8.22 24.29
N ASP A 174 3.07 8.26 24.54
CA ASP A 174 4.04 9.03 23.77
C ASP A 174 4.97 8.12 22.94
N VAL A 175 5.72 8.74 22.02
CA VAL A 175 6.73 8.08 21.18
C VAL A 175 8.10 8.61 21.53
N VAL A 176 9.04 7.70 21.79
CA VAL A 176 10.44 8.02 22.01
C VAL A 176 11.25 7.53 20.80
N VAL A 177 11.93 8.46 20.16
CA VAL A 177 12.80 8.23 19.01
C VAL A 177 14.25 8.33 19.45
N VAL A 178 15.10 7.41 19.03
CA VAL A 178 16.54 7.43 19.28
C VAL A 178 17.26 7.72 17.97
N VAL A 179 18.05 8.79 17.98
CA VAL A 179 18.91 9.20 16.86
C VAL A 179 20.32 9.42 17.41
N GLU A 180 21.28 8.65 16.93
CA GLU A 180 22.71 8.81 17.32
C GLU A 180 22.96 8.82 18.84
N GLY A 181 22.17 8.06 19.59
CA GLY A 181 22.26 7.96 21.05
C GLY A 181 21.42 8.98 21.82
N GLN A 182 20.91 10.01 21.19
CA GLN A 182 20.03 11.02 21.77
C GLN A 182 18.57 10.57 21.71
N ARG A 183 17.76 10.97 22.71
CA ARG A 183 16.34 10.64 22.81
C ARG A 183 15.48 11.85 22.49
N TYR A 184 14.46 11.63 21.64
CA TYR A 184 13.47 12.63 21.25
C TYR A 184 12.09 12.16 21.66
N TRP A 185 11.40 12.94 22.47
CA TRP A 185 10.05 12.65 22.90
C TRP A 185 9.03 13.41 22.07
N PHE A 186 8.07 12.69 21.53
CA PHE A 186 7.00 13.25 20.73
C PHE A 186 5.65 12.74 21.21
N ARG A 187 4.63 13.54 20.99
CA ARG A 187 3.26 13.03 20.98
C ARG A 187 3.07 12.24 19.68
N PRO A 188 2.22 11.18 19.71
CA PRO A 188 2.00 10.36 18.52
C PRO A 188 1.41 11.13 17.33
N ASP A 189 0.67 12.20 17.62
CA ASP A 189 0.03 13.08 16.64
C ASP A 189 0.91 14.28 16.21
N ALA A 190 2.16 14.35 16.67
CA ALA A 190 3.07 15.42 16.34
C ALA A 190 3.13 15.68 14.81
N GLY A 191 2.83 16.90 14.43
CA GLY A 191 2.75 17.36 13.05
C GLY A 191 4.05 17.98 12.54
N ALA A 192 4.00 18.47 11.30
CA ALA A 192 5.15 19.08 10.63
C ALA A 192 5.72 20.31 11.37
N GLU A 193 4.90 21.04 12.13
CA GLU A 193 5.35 22.19 12.90
C GLU A 193 6.30 21.79 14.02
N VAL A 194 5.94 20.71 14.76
CA VAL A 194 6.78 20.17 15.84
C VAL A 194 8.09 19.65 15.27
N MET A 195 8.07 18.94 14.13
CA MET A 195 9.27 18.44 13.47
C MET A 195 10.20 19.59 13.05
N ARG A 196 9.64 20.66 12.47
CA ARG A 196 10.43 21.86 12.12
C ARG A 196 11.02 22.56 13.34
N ALA A 197 10.26 22.69 14.42
CA ALA A 197 10.75 23.29 15.65
C ALA A 197 11.93 22.49 16.24
N VAL A 198 11.82 21.16 16.28
CA VAL A 198 12.90 20.28 16.69
C VAL A 198 14.13 20.44 15.79
N ALA A 199 13.94 20.45 14.47
CA ALA A 199 15.04 20.61 13.52
C ALA A 199 15.79 21.94 13.71
N VAL A 200 15.09 23.03 14.00
CA VAL A 200 15.70 24.34 14.31
C VAL A 200 16.52 24.27 15.59
N VAL A 201 15.96 23.69 16.65
CA VAL A 201 16.65 23.54 17.95
C VAL A 201 17.88 22.65 17.82
N VAL A 202 17.77 21.52 17.13
CA VAL A 202 18.89 20.61 16.89
C VAL A 202 20.03 21.32 16.16
N ARG A 203 19.70 22.03 15.08
CA ARG A 203 20.68 22.79 14.30
C ARG A 203 21.40 23.85 15.15
N ASP A 204 20.69 24.58 16.00
CA ASP A 204 21.26 25.57 16.90
C ASP A 204 22.21 24.92 17.93
N LEU A 205 21.84 23.79 18.50
CA LEU A 205 22.66 23.04 19.42
C LEU A 205 23.94 22.49 18.78
N GLU A 206 23.81 21.92 17.57
CA GLU A 206 24.94 21.43 16.78
C GLU A 206 25.91 22.56 16.42
N GLN A 207 25.42 23.71 15.98
CA GLN A 207 26.26 24.89 15.66
C GLN A 207 27.01 25.45 16.88
N LYS A 208 26.40 25.34 18.08
CA LYS A 208 27.00 25.75 19.34
C LYS A 208 27.91 24.69 19.98
N GLY A 209 28.02 23.50 19.35
CA GLY A 209 28.79 22.39 19.89
C GLY A 209 28.26 21.86 21.24
N ARG A 210 26.98 22.09 21.53
CA ARG A 210 26.35 21.68 22.79
C ARG A 210 25.85 20.24 22.70
N ARG A 211 26.25 19.40 23.63
CA ARG A 211 25.77 18.03 23.73
C ARG A 211 24.52 17.98 24.61
N TRP A 212 23.54 17.20 24.18
CA TRP A 212 22.30 16.97 24.90
C TRP A 212 21.98 15.47 24.94
N ALA A 213 21.28 15.02 25.97
CA ALA A 213 20.85 13.63 26.11
C ALA A 213 19.41 13.43 25.58
N GLU A 214 18.56 14.45 25.76
CA GLU A 214 17.14 14.30 25.50
C GLU A 214 16.49 15.61 25.08
N LEU A 215 15.62 15.55 24.07
CA LEU A 215 14.75 16.61 23.60
C LEU A 215 13.29 16.21 23.79
N ASP A 216 12.53 17.01 24.52
CA ASP A 216 11.11 16.78 24.75
C ASP A 216 10.25 17.80 23.98
N ALA A 217 9.62 17.33 22.91
CA ALA A 217 8.77 18.12 22.01
C ALA A 217 7.27 17.81 22.18
N ARG A 218 6.86 17.29 23.34
CA ARG A 218 5.46 16.99 23.65
C ARG A 218 4.64 18.22 24.01
N PHE A 219 5.29 19.30 24.35
CA PHE A 219 4.66 20.54 24.79
C PHE A 219 4.41 21.48 23.60
N ALA A 220 3.20 22.03 23.52
CA ALA A 220 2.84 22.95 22.44
C ALA A 220 3.73 24.21 22.44
N GLY A 221 4.39 24.46 21.31
CA GLY A 221 5.25 25.64 21.12
C GLY A 221 6.56 25.64 21.90
N GLN A 222 6.94 24.53 22.55
CA GLN A 222 8.14 24.44 23.36
C GLN A 222 8.91 23.14 23.09
N VAL A 223 10.25 23.23 23.11
CA VAL A 223 11.15 22.08 23.10
C VAL A 223 12.00 22.16 24.36
N VAL A 224 11.84 21.19 25.25
CA VAL A 224 12.59 21.12 26.51
C VAL A 224 13.84 20.28 26.31
N ILE A 225 15.01 20.79 26.72
CA ILE A 225 16.30 20.14 26.56
C ILE A 225 16.77 19.61 27.90
N ARG A 226 17.12 18.32 27.92
CA ARG A 226 17.88 17.73 29.05
C ARG A 226 19.32 17.52 28.61
N TRP A 227 20.21 18.13 29.34
CA TRP A 227 21.64 18.08 29.06
C TRP A 227 22.24 16.72 29.44
N GLU A 228 23.31 16.35 28.80
CA GLU A 228 24.13 15.23 29.24
C GLU A 228 24.71 15.56 30.63
N ALA A 229 24.65 14.60 31.56
CA ALA A 229 25.33 14.75 32.84
C ALA A 229 26.84 14.78 32.61
N ALA A 230 27.52 15.78 33.20
CA ALA A 230 28.96 15.94 33.10
C ALA A 230 29.69 14.80 33.82
#